data_499b132e1de4b39f6464b466082ec23e
#
_entry.id   499b132e1de4b39f6464b466082ec23e
#
_cell.length_a   1.000
_cell.length_b   1.000
_cell.length_c   1.000
_cell.angle_alpha   90.00
_cell.angle_beta   90.00
_cell.angle_gamma   90.00
#
_symmetry.space_group_name_H-M   'P 1'
#
loop_
_entity.id
_entity.type
_entity.pdbx_description
1 polymer ?
#
loop_
_entity_poly.entity_id
_entity_poly.type
_entity_poly.pdbx_seq_one_letter_code
_entity_poly.pdbx_strand_id
1 'polypeptide(L)'
;MNTHTMAEINLSAKLKTKTLYIFLVKTNSLFSRVISFFTKTSYTHASIGFDSHCGCLYSFARIHTATPIPAGFVKESANTGLLSLSPNAPCAVFKINVTEQAYEDIRSELQYMYMNKEHYSYNYLGPICCFFGIPLKRKNKYFCSQFVAELLDKHHAARLSKPATLYHPRDIEKLSELKLVFQGKLSDLSTSDFTSQGSRKVFAN
;
A
#
# COMPACT_ATOMS: atom_id res chain seq x y z
N MET A 1 -20.97 -11.55 40.30
CA MET A 1 -20.20 -10.87 39.25
C MET A 1 -21.05 -10.93 38.00
N ASN A 2 -21.49 -9.76 37.52
CA ASN A 2 -22.53 -9.64 36.49
C ASN A 2 -22.04 -10.09 35.11
N THR A 3 -22.73 -11.03 34.50
CA THR A 3 -22.50 -11.49 33.11
C THR A 3 -22.59 -10.33 32.07
N HIS A 4 -23.34 -9.28 32.37
CA HIS A 4 -23.40 -8.05 31.56
C HIS A 4 -22.05 -7.31 31.50
N THR A 5 -21.31 -7.22 32.59
CA THR A 5 -20.00 -6.52 32.65
C THR A 5 -18.93 -7.19 31.81
N MET A 6 -18.93 -8.53 31.74
CA MET A 6 -17.98 -9.29 30.92
C MET A 6 -18.29 -9.19 29.42
N ALA A 7 -19.56 -9.11 29.05
CA ALA A 7 -19.97 -8.90 27.66
C ALA A 7 -19.63 -7.48 27.17
N GLU A 8 -19.81 -6.47 28.01
CA GLU A 8 -19.44 -5.07 27.71
C GLU A 8 -17.95 -4.86 27.62
N ILE A 9 -17.16 -5.50 28.50
CA ILE A 9 -15.69 -5.47 28.46
C ILE A 9 -15.19 -6.17 27.20
N ASN A 10 -15.74 -7.33 26.81
CA ASN A 10 -15.40 -8.01 25.58
C ASN A 10 -15.82 -7.24 24.31
N LEU A 11 -16.97 -6.55 24.34
CA LEU A 11 -17.41 -5.72 23.23
C LEU A 11 -16.57 -4.45 23.10
N SER A 12 -16.15 -3.84 24.21
CA SER A 12 -15.27 -2.67 24.25
C SER A 12 -13.83 -3.02 23.81
N ALA A 13 -13.31 -4.18 24.18
CA ALA A 13 -12.02 -4.68 23.70
C ALA A 13 -12.04 -4.98 22.19
N LYS A 14 -13.21 -5.31 21.63
CA LYS A 14 -13.40 -5.58 20.19
C LYS A 14 -13.45 -4.31 19.33
N LEU A 15 -13.48 -3.12 19.94
CA LEU A 15 -13.69 -1.83 19.26
C LEU A 15 -12.45 -0.93 19.16
N LYS A 16 -11.30 -1.33 19.70
CA LYS A 16 -10.07 -0.57 19.46
C LYS A 16 -9.59 -0.78 18.03
N THR A 17 -9.79 0.24 17.22
CA THR A 17 -9.29 0.25 15.84
C THR A 17 -8.05 1.12 15.74
N LYS A 18 -7.11 0.69 14.91
CA LYS A 18 -5.93 1.45 14.50
C LYS A 18 -5.97 1.71 13.00
N THR A 19 -5.26 2.71 12.57
CA THR A 19 -5.26 3.12 11.15
C THR A 19 -3.96 2.71 10.47
N LEU A 20 -4.11 2.07 9.31
CA LEU A 20 -3.03 1.87 8.34
C LEU A 20 -3.22 2.83 7.17
N TYR A 21 -2.14 3.13 6.48
CA TYR A 21 -2.14 4.01 5.32
C TYR A 21 -1.61 3.28 4.09
N ILE A 22 -2.34 3.41 2.99
CA ILE A 22 -1.96 2.89 1.69
C ILE A 22 -1.57 4.08 0.81
N PHE A 23 -0.36 4.05 0.32
CA PHE A 23 0.19 5.07 -0.56
C PHE A 23 0.24 4.55 -2.00
N LEU A 24 -0.37 5.28 -2.91
CA LEU A 24 -0.35 5.01 -4.34
C LEU A 24 0.34 6.17 -5.05
N VAL A 25 1.25 5.86 -5.98
CA VAL A 25 1.98 6.90 -6.72
C VAL A 25 2.22 6.49 -8.17
N LYS A 26 2.24 7.47 -9.07
CA LYS A 26 2.63 7.28 -10.47
C LYS A 26 4.14 7.47 -10.60
N THR A 27 4.90 6.40 -10.57
CA THR A 27 6.36 6.46 -10.77
C THR A 27 6.70 6.50 -12.26
N ASN A 28 7.83 7.15 -12.61
CA ASN A 28 8.31 7.27 -14.00
C ASN A 28 9.35 6.22 -14.39
N SER A 29 9.35 5.04 -13.74
CA SER A 29 10.27 3.96 -14.14
C SER A 29 9.90 3.40 -15.52
N LEU A 30 10.88 2.87 -16.27
CA LEU A 30 10.63 2.21 -17.55
C LEU A 30 9.57 1.11 -17.44
N PHE A 31 9.61 0.35 -16.35
CA PHE A 31 8.65 -0.72 -16.06
C PHE A 31 7.24 -0.17 -15.79
N SER A 32 7.15 0.96 -15.06
CA SER A 32 5.87 1.62 -14.82
C SER A 32 5.29 2.24 -16.10
N ARG A 33 6.13 2.71 -17.02
CA ARG A 33 5.69 3.24 -18.32
C ARG A 33 5.06 2.15 -19.19
N VAL A 34 5.66 0.97 -19.22
CA VAL A 34 5.09 -0.20 -19.93
C VAL A 34 3.73 -0.57 -19.33
N ILE A 35 3.64 -0.72 -18.00
CA ILE A 35 2.38 -1.05 -17.34
C ILE A 35 1.34 0.05 -17.56
N SER A 36 1.68 1.33 -17.41
CA SER A 36 0.72 2.42 -17.58
C SER A 36 0.22 2.58 -19.01
N PHE A 37 1.04 2.29 -20.00
CA PHE A 37 0.64 2.31 -21.41
C PHE A 37 -0.49 1.30 -21.69
N PHE A 38 -0.38 0.10 -21.12
CA PHE A 38 -1.38 -0.95 -21.35
C PHE A 38 -2.59 -0.86 -20.41
N THR A 39 -2.45 -0.28 -19.21
CA THR A 39 -3.50 -0.34 -18.17
C THR A 39 -4.27 0.96 -17.99
N LYS A 40 -3.86 2.08 -18.61
CA LYS A 40 -4.44 3.44 -18.42
C LYS A 40 -4.65 3.79 -16.93
N THR A 41 -3.73 3.37 -16.06
CA THR A 41 -3.86 3.56 -14.61
C THR A 41 -3.31 4.90 -14.17
N SER A 42 -3.98 5.52 -13.18
CA SER A 42 -3.52 6.75 -12.54
C SER A 42 -2.25 6.50 -11.70
N TYR A 43 -2.10 5.30 -11.12
CA TYR A 43 -0.99 4.93 -10.24
C TYR A 43 -0.32 3.66 -10.71
N THR A 44 1.01 3.59 -10.53
CA THR A 44 1.86 2.47 -10.97
C THR A 44 2.60 1.78 -9.83
N HIS A 45 2.52 2.33 -8.62
CA HIS A 45 3.17 1.79 -7.43
C HIS A 45 2.25 1.87 -6.22
N ALA A 46 2.37 0.91 -5.32
CA ALA A 46 1.60 0.79 -4.09
C ALA A 46 2.51 0.43 -2.91
N SER A 47 2.30 1.09 -1.78
CA SER A 47 3.02 0.88 -0.53
C SER A 47 2.06 0.93 0.65
N ILE A 48 2.45 0.37 1.79
CA ILE A 48 1.70 0.40 3.04
C ILE A 48 2.55 0.96 4.18
N GLY A 49 1.96 1.73 5.08
CA GLY A 49 2.62 2.32 6.23
C GLY A 49 1.69 2.57 7.41
N PHE A 50 2.25 3.14 8.45
CA PHE A 50 1.58 3.33 9.76
C PHE A 50 1.34 4.80 10.08
N ASP A 51 1.85 5.73 9.27
CA ASP A 51 1.70 7.17 9.46
C ASP A 51 1.11 7.84 8.20
N SER A 52 0.35 8.91 8.42
CA SER A 52 -0.34 9.65 7.36
C SER A 52 0.62 10.45 6.46
N HIS A 53 1.81 10.80 6.95
CA HIS A 53 2.82 11.55 6.19
C HIS A 53 3.66 10.66 5.30
N CYS A 54 3.41 9.35 5.32
CA CYS A 54 4.12 8.37 4.49
C CYS A 54 5.66 8.44 4.65
N GLY A 55 6.11 8.76 5.87
CA GLY A 55 7.53 8.84 6.21
C GLY A 55 8.20 7.47 6.28
N CYS A 56 7.41 6.43 6.55
CA CYS A 56 7.86 5.05 6.60
C CYS A 56 6.85 4.13 5.92
N LEU A 57 7.18 3.69 4.71
CA LEU A 57 6.37 2.83 3.86
C LEU A 57 7.11 1.52 3.57
N TYR A 58 6.35 0.45 3.38
CA TYR A 58 6.87 -0.86 2.98
C TYR A 58 6.28 -1.26 1.64
N SER A 59 7.13 -1.78 0.76
CA SER A 59 6.73 -2.22 -0.57
C SER A 59 7.74 -3.18 -1.20
N PHE A 60 7.42 -3.62 -2.42
CA PHE A 60 8.35 -4.27 -3.33
C PHE A 60 8.70 -3.30 -4.45
N ALA A 61 9.95 -2.87 -4.49
CA ALA A 61 10.46 -1.90 -5.46
C ALA A 61 11.92 -2.17 -5.81
N ARG A 62 12.46 -1.41 -6.76
CA ARG A 62 13.91 -1.40 -7.03
C ARG A 62 14.69 -0.91 -5.80
N ILE A 63 15.84 -1.51 -5.58
CA ILE A 63 16.69 -1.21 -4.41
C ILE A 63 17.57 0.03 -4.70
N HIS A 64 18.00 0.18 -5.94
CA HIS A 64 18.87 1.28 -6.37
C HIS A 64 18.16 2.27 -7.28
N THR A 65 18.57 3.54 -7.20
CA THR A 65 18.01 4.62 -8.01
C THR A 65 18.38 4.50 -9.48
N ALA A 66 19.60 4.05 -9.77
CA ALA A 66 20.17 4.04 -11.11
C ALA A 66 19.77 2.82 -11.96
N THR A 67 19.42 1.69 -11.32
CA THR A 67 19.16 0.43 -12.03
C THR A 67 17.77 -0.15 -11.67
N PRO A 68 17.08 -0.78 -12.62
CA PRO A 68 15.82 -1.48 -12.34
C PRO A 68 16.03 -2.78 -11.57
N ILE A 69 17.24 -3.32 -11.56
CA ILE A 69 17.65 -4.56 -10.91
C ILE A 69 18.88 -4.27 -10.04
N PRO A 70 18.95 -4.79 -8.79
CA PRO A 70 17.97 -5.65 -8.14
C PRO A 70 16.74 -4.89 -7.61
N ALA A 71 15.63 -5.65 -7.45
CA ALA A 71 14.42 -5.19 -6.80
C ALA A 71 13.93 -6.26 -5.81
N GLY A 72 13.35 -5.81 -4.69
CA GLY A 72 12.93 -6.68 -3.61
C GLY A 72 12.09 -5.93 -2.58
N PHE A 73 12.02 -6.46 -1.36
CA PHE A 73 11.33 -5.82 -0.27
C PHE A 73 12.14 -4.60 0.23
N VAL A 74 11.47 -3.45 0.28
CA VAL A 74 12.11 -2.18 0.65
C VAL A 74 11.29 -1.44 1.70
N LYS A 75 12.00 -0.64 2.49
CA LYS A 75 11.45 0.44 3.28
C LYS A 75 11.72 1.75 2.54
N GLU A 76 10.68 2.50 2.25
CA GLU A 76 10.75 3.74 1.48
C GLU A 76 10.02 4.88 2.19
N SER A 77 10.20 6.10 1.71
CA SER A 77 9.55 7.28 2.25
C SER A 77 9.06 8.16 1.11
N ALA A 78 7.90 8.76 1.26
CA ALA A 78 7.39 9.73 0.31
C ALA A 78 8.31 10.96 0.18
N ASN A 79 9.03 11.30 1.24
CA ASN A 79 9.83 12.52 1.34
C ASN A 79 11.32 12.33 1.01
N THR A 80 11.79 11.10 0.91
CA THR A 80 13.22 10.79 0.69
C THR A 80 13.40 9.64 -0.31
N GLY A 81 14.64 9.46 -0.79
CA GLY A 81 15.01 8.34 -1.65
C GLY A 81 14.40 8.44 -3.05
N LEU A 82 13.97 7.30 -3.59
CA LEU A 82 13.49 7.17 -4.97
C LEU A 82 12.24 8.00 -5.27
N LEU A 83 11.31 8.06 -4.33
CA LEU A 83 10.05 8.75 -4.52
C LEU A 83 10.25 10.27 -4.59
N SER A 84 11.13 10.82 -3.77
CA SER A 84 11.44 12.26 -3.75
C SER A 84 12.08 12.78 -5.05
N LEU A 85 12.61 11.90 -5.91
CA LEU A 85 13.12 12.27 -7.24
C LEU A 85 12.01 12.66 -8.23
N SER A 86 10.74 12.47 -7.87
CA SER A 86 9.59 12.77 -8.71
C SER A 86 8.57 13.64 -7.97
N PRO A 87 8.92 14.86 -7.55
CA PRO A 87 8.05 15.70 -6.70
C PRO A 87 6.70 16.02 -7.32
N ASN A 88 6.62 16.08 -8.65
CA ASN A 88 5.38 16.32 -9.37
C ASN A 88 4.58 15.06 -9.69
N ALA A 89 5.00 13.87 -9.20
CA ALA A 89 4.28 12.64 -9.44
C ALA A 89 2.90 12.68 -8.80
N PRO A 90 1.82 12.34 -9.53
CA PRO A 90 0.51 12.15 -8.95
C PRO A 90 0.55 11.05 -7.91
N CYS A 91 -0.01 11.31 -6.73
CA CYS A 91 -0.11 10.34 -5.66
C CYS A 91 -1.45 10.45 -4.92
N ALA A 92 -1.78 9.41 -4.19
CA ALA A 92 -2.91 9.38 -3.27
C ALA A 92 -2.56 8.59 -2.01
N VAL A 93 -3.11 9.05 -0.89
CA VAL A 93 -3.04 8.36 0.39
C VAL A 93 -4.44 7.94 0.79
N PHE A 94 -4.59 6.69 1.11
CA PHE A 94 -5.82 6.12 1.65
C PHE A 94 -5.58 5.66 3.08
N LYS A 95 -6.59 5.75 3.92
CA LYS A 95 -6.58 5.15 5.25
C LYS A 95 -7.54 3.96 5.31
N ILE A 96 -7.18 2.98 6.12
CA ILE A 96 -8.02 1.84 6.47
C ILE A 96 -7.98 1.63 7.98
N ASN A 97 -9.15 1.48 8.58
CA ASN A 97 -9.25 1.16 10.00
C ASN A 97 -9.30 -0.36 10.15
N VAL A 98 -8.41 -0.89 10.97
CA VAL A 98 -8.28 -2.32 11.26
C VAL A 98 -8.39 -2.55 12.75
N THR A 99 -8.66 -3.79 13.18
CA THR A 99 -8.56 -4.14 14.59
C THR A 99 -7.14 -3.94 15.12
N GLU A 100 -6.99 -3.69 16.40
CA GLU A 100 -5.68 -3.56 17.03
C GLU A 100 -4.82 -4.82 16.80
N GLN A 101 -5.44 -6.01 16.84
CA GLN A 101 -4.75 -7.26 16.55
C GLN A 101 -4.20 -7.30 15.11
N ALA A 102 -5.04 -7.03 14.11
CA ALA A 102 -4.62 -7.01 12.70
C ALA A 102 -3.50 -5.97 12.45
N TYR A 103 -3.57 -4.83 13.13
CA TYR A 103 -2.52 -3.80 13.04
C TYR A 103 -1.18 -4.30 13.56
N GLU A 104 -1.14 -4.94 14.76
CA GLU A 104 0.10 -5.46 15.34
C GLU A 104 0.63 -6.68 14.57
N ASP A 105 -0.24 -7.52 14.04
CA ASP A 105 0.14 -8.66 13.20
C ASP A 105 0.78 -8.19 11.88
N ILE A 106 0.18 -7.20 11.21
CA ILE A 106 0.75 -6.57 10.00
C ILE A 106 2.10 -5.93 10.34
N ARG A 107 2.18 -5.20 11.46
CA ARG A 107 3.41 -4.55 11.89
C ARG A 107 4.53 -5.55 12.13
N SER A 108 4.22 -6.62 12.83
CA SER A 108 5.17 -7.69 13.14
C SER A 108 5.64 -8.41 11.86
N GLU A 109 4.73 -8.69 10.92
CA GLU A 109 5.07 -9.31 9.65
C GLU A 109 5.98 -8.41 8.80
N LEU A 110 5.65 -7.12 8.69
CA LEU A 110 6.47 -6.17 7.95
C LEU A 110 7.87 -6.02 8.56
N GLN A 111 7.95 -6.01 9.88
CA GLN A 111 9.23 -5.96 10.58
C GLN A 111 10.04 -7.24 10.35
N TYR A 112 9.41 -8.41 10.45
CA TYR A 112 10.04 -9.69 10.15
C TYR A 112 10.56 -9.75 8.70
N MET A 113 9.73 -9.34 7.74
CA MET A 113 10.12 -9.29 6.33
C MET A 113 11.31 -8.32 6.11
N TYR A 114 11.33 -7.20 6.82
CA TYR A 114 12.42 -6.24 6.70
C TYR A 114 13.75 -6.75 7.28
N MET A 115 13.69 -7.47 8.41
CA MET A 115 14.85 -8.11 9.02
C MET A 115 15.44 -9.24 8.17
N ASN A 116 14.61 -9.87 7.32
CA ASN A 116 14.96 -10.98 6.44
C ASN A 116 14.79 -10.61 4.95
N LYS A 117 14.99 -9.34 4.61
CA LYS A 117 14.68 -8.81 3.26
C LYS A 117 15.45 -9.48 2.12
N GLU A 118 16.60 -10.05 2.39
CA GLU A 118 17.42 -10.78 1.42
C GLU A 118 16.74 -12.06 0.91
N HIS A 119 15.76 -12.61 1.66
CA HIS A 119 14.98 -13.76 1.24
C HIS A 119 13.78 -13.39 0.36
N TYR A 120 13.51 -12.09 0.18
CA TYR A 120 12.37 -11.59 -0.59
C TYR A 120 12.86 -10.87 -1.85
N SER A 121 12.29 -11.20 -2.99
CA SER A 121 12.66 -10.59 -4.27
C SER A 121 11.44 -10.15 -5.08
N TYR A 122 11.67 -9.26 -6.02
CA TYR A 122 10.61 -8.77 -6.90
C TYR A 122 10.15 -9.86 -7.88
N ASN A 123 8.83 -10.01 -8.05
CA ASN A 123 8.25 -10.91 -9.03
C ASN A 123 8.13 -10.20 -10.38
N TYR A 124 9.18 -10.18 -11.19
CA TYR A 124 9.19 -9.48 -12.49
C TYR A 124 8.17 -10.04 -13.49
N LEU A 125 7.84 -11.33 -13.44
CA LEU A 125 6.82 -11.94 -14.29
C LEU A 125 5.40 -11.65 -13.78
N GLY A 126 5.23 -11.38 -12.49
CA GLY A 126 3.94 -11.17 -11.86
C GLY A 126 3.09 -10.09 -12.52
N PRO A 127 3.59 -8.87 -12.73
CA PRO A 127 2.82 -7.81 -13.39
C PRO A 127 2.44 -8.13 -14.84
N ILE A 128 3.29 -8.87 -15.56
CA ILE A 128 2.99 -9.32 -16.93
C ILE A 128 1.85 -10.33 -16.89
N CYS A 129 1.96 -11.35 -16.04
CA CYS A 129 0.90 -12.35 -15.87
C CYS A 129 -0.41 -11.71 -15.37
N CYS A 130 -0.30 -10.77 -14.42
CA CYS A 130 -1.44 -10.00 -13.92
C CYS A 130 -2.17 -9.24 -15.05
N PHE A 131 -1.43 -8.64 -15.97
CA PHE A 131 -1.99 -7.97 -17.13
C PHE A 131 -2.83 -8.92 -18.01
N PHE A 132 -2.35 -10.16 -18.22
CA PHE A 132 -3.08 -11.19 -18.98
C PHE A 132 -4.13 -11.95 -18.15
N GLY A 133 -4.39 -11.54 -16.89
CA GLY A 133 -5.34 -12.22 -16.01
C GLY A 133 -4.87 -13.60 -15.52
N ILE A 134 -3.58 -13.90 -15.61
CA ILE A 134 -2.98 -15.17 -15.19
C ILE A 134 -2.46 -15.02 -13.75
N PRO A 135 -3.03 -15.72 -12.75
CA PRO A 135 -2.56 -15.66 -11.38
C PRO A 135 -1.23 -16.41 -11.24
N LEU A 136 -0.14 -15.67 -11.01
CA LEU A 136 1.19 -16.24 -10.80
C LEU A 136 1.69 -15.98 -9.38
N LYS A 137 1.50 -16.94 -8.49
CA LYS A 137 2.07 -16.91 -7.13
C LYS A 137 3.43 -17.60 -7.12
N ARG A 138 4.44 -16.91 -6.54
CA ARG A 138 5.81 -17.43 -6.37
C ARG A 138 6.23 -17.23 -4.93
N LYS A 139 6.87 -18.24 -4.34
CA LYS A 139 7.34 -18.18 -2.94
C LYS A 139 8.30 -17.00 -2.75
N ASN A 140 8.04 -16.17 -1.76
CA ASN A 140 8.83 -14.99 -1.37
C ASN A 140 9.09 -13.99 -2.52
N LYS A 141 8.22 -13.99 -3.54
CA LYS A 141 8.34 -13.06 -4.67
C LYS A 141 7.01 -12.35 -4.89
N TYR A 142 7.08 -11.03 -4.83
CA TYR A 142 5.91 -10.16 -4.93
C TYR A 142 6.20 -8.99 -5.87
N PHE A 143 5.18 -8.44 -6.46
CA PHE A 143 5.19 -7.07 -6.96
C PHE A 143 4.36 -6.17 -6.03
N CYS A 144 4.51 -4.86 -6.13
CA CYS A 144 4.04 -3.90 -5.13
C CYS A 144 2.56 -4.06 -4.76
N SER A 145 1.67 -4.07 -5.74
CA SER A 145 0.22 -4.15 -5.49
C SER A 145 -0.24 -5.56 -5.07
N GLN A 146 0.41 -6.63 -5.56
CA GLN A 146 0.17 -7.99 -5.05
C GLN A 146 0.49 -8.06 -3.55
N PHE A 147 1.64 -7.52 -3.15
CA PHE A 147 2.09 -7.53 -1.76
C PHE A 147 1.08 -6.81 -0.85
N VAL A 148 0.69 -5.58 -1.20
CA VAL A 148 -0.28 -4.82 -0.41
C VAL A 148 -1.62 -5.55 -0.33
N ALA A 149 -2.14 -6.05 -1.46
CA ALA A 149 -3.40 -6.78 -1.49
C ALA A 149 -3.33 -8.06 -0.65
N GLU A 150 -2.27 -8.88 -0.80
CA GLU A 150 -2.11 -10.13 -0.05
C GLU A 150 -1.99 -9.88 1.47
N LEU A 151 -1.29 -8.81 1.87
CA LEU A 151 -1.16 -8.42 3.27
C LEU A 151 -2.51 -8.02 3.88
N LEU A 152 -3.29 -7.20 3.18
CA LEU A 152 -4.61 -6.77 3.63
C LEU A 152 -5.60 -7.94 3.74
N ASP A 153 -5.59 -8.86 2.78
CA ASP A 153 -6.46 -10.04 2.76
C ASP A 153 -6.09 -11.03 3.88
N LYS A 154 -4.81 -11.34 4.02
CA LYS A 154 -4.27 -12.26 5.03
C LYS A 154 -4.64 -11.87 6.46
N HIS A 155 -4.63 -10.58 6.76
CA HIS A 155 -4.95 -10.04 8.08
C HIS A 155 -6.40 -9.54 8.19
N HIS A 156 -7.26 -9.93 7.25
CA HIS A 156 -8.68 -9.56 7.23
C HIS A 156 -8.94 -8.05 7.30
N ALA A 157 -7.98 -7.26 6.82
CA ALA A 157 -8.10 -5.80 6.76
C ALA A 157 -9.00 -5.36 5.61
N ALA A 158 -8.96 -6.05 4.47
CA ALA A 158 -9.86 -5.83 3.34
C ALA A 158 -10.25 -7.14 2.68
N ARG A 159 -11.43 -7.17 2.06
CA ARG A 159 -11.91 -8.34 1.30
C ARG A 159 -11.56 -8.17 -0.18
N LEU A 160 -10.83 -9.13 -0.71
CA LEU A 160 -10.47 -9.14 -2.13
C LEU A 160 -11.57 -9.81 -2.98
N SER A 161 -11.84 -9.25 -4.15
CA SER A 161 -12.79 -9.81 -5.13
C SER A 161 -12.15 -10.80 -6.12
N LYS A 162 -10.81 -10.88 -6.13
CA LYS A 162 -10.01 -11.75 -6.99
C LYS A 162 -8.68 -12.07 -6.31
N PRO A 163 -7.90 -13.05 -6.79
CA PRO A 163 -6.57 -13.36 -6.22
C PRO A 163 -5.68 -12.12 -6.14
N ALA A 164 -4.94 -11.94 -5.04
CA ALA A 164 -4.03 -10.80 -4.83
C ALA A 164 -2.99 -10.64 -5.96
N THR A 165 -2.58 -11.75 -6.59
CA THR A 165 -1.68 -11.78 -7.75
C THR A 165 -2.26 -11.09 -9.01
N LEU A 166 -3.55 -10.76 -9.01
CA LEU A 166 -4.24 -10.05 -10.10
C LEU A 166 -4.61 -8.61 -9.73
N TYR A 167 -4.12 -8.10 -8.59
CA TYR A 167 -4.39 -6.73 -8.16
C TYR A 167 -3.38 -5.76 -8.77
N HIS A 168 -3.88 -4.78 -9.53
CA HIS A 168 -3.15 -3.58 -9.92
C HIS A 168 -3.31 -2.49 -8.83
N PRO A 169 -2.47 -1.45 -8.79
CA PRO A 169 -2.65 -0.32 -7.86
C PRO A 169 -4.07 0.29 -7.93
N ARG A 170 -4.66 0.39 -9.13
CA ARG A 170 -6.04 0.88 -9.31
C ARG A 170 -7.12 0.00 -8.69
N ASP A 171 -6.85 -1.30 -8.52
CA ASP A 171 -7.81 -2.21 -7.88
C ASP A 171 -7.77 -2.04 -6.37
N ILE A 172 -6.59 -1.74 -5.81
CA ILE A 172 -6.44 -1.35 -4.40
C ILE A 172 -7.24 -0.06 -4.12
N GLU A 173 -7.12 0.95 -4.97
CA GLU A 173 -7.85 2.21 -4.85
C GLU A 173 -9.38 2.01 -4.71
N LYS A 174 -9.91 0.93 -5.27
CA LYS A 174 -11.35 0.61 -5.31
C LYS A 174 -11.83 -0.26 -4.15
N LEU A 175 -10.96 -0.68 -3.24
CA LEU A 175 -11.36 -1.44 -2.07
C LEU A 175 -12.30 -0.60 -1.21
N SER A 176 -13.45 -1.17 -0.84
CA SER A 176 -14.53 -0.48 -0.11
C SER A 176 -14.12 -0.01 1.28
N GLU A 177 -13.15 -0.67 1.89
CA GLU A 177 -12.63 -0.39 3.22
C GLU A 177 -11.70 0.83 3.24
N LEU A 178 -11.17 1.23 2.08
CA LEU A 178 -10.26 2.35 1.95
C LEU A 178 -11.01 3.70 1.90
N LYS A 179 -10.49 4.67 2.64
CA LYS A 179 -10.98 6.06 2.61
C LYS A 179 -9.85 6.97 2.14
N LEU A 180 -10.11 7.71 1.06
CA LEU A 180 -9.16 8.70 0.55
C LEU A 180 -8.92 9.80 1.59
N VAL A 181 -7.64 10.10 1.88
CA VAL A 181 -7.20 11.16 2.81
C VAL A 181 -6.47 12.28 2.06
N PHE A 182 -5.74 11.92 1.01
CA PHE A 182 -5.00 12.87 0.20
C PHE A 182 -4.97 12.42 -1.26
N GLN A 183 -5.08 13.37 -2.18
CA GLN A 183 -4.81 13.17 -3.60
C GLN A 183 -4.23 14.45 -4.18
N GLY A 184 -3.06 14.34 -4.81
CA GLY A 184 -2.35 15.50 -5.34
C GLY A 184 -0.99 15.14 -5.92
N LYS A 185 -0.06 16.09 -5.89
CA LYS A 185 1.34 15.86 -6.21
C LYS A 185 2.10 15.38 -4.97
N LEU A 186 3.15 14.62 -5.17
CA LEU A 186 4.00 14.13 -4.10
C LEU A 186 4.61 15.26 -3.26
N SER A 187 5.01 16.38 -3.89
CA SER A 187 5.50 17.58 -3.20
C SER A 187 4.50 18.16 -2.20
N ASP A 188 3.21 18.03 -2.48
CA ASP A 188 2.15 18.63 -1.68
C ASP A 188 1.82 17.76 -0.44
N LEU A 189 2.25 16.49 -0.44
CA LEU A 189 2.02 15.55 0.66
C LEU A 189 2.76 15.98 1.94
N SER A 190 3.98 16.51 1.81
CA SER A 190 4.81 16.95 2.95
C SER A 190 4.29 18.20 3.65
N THR A 191 3.46 18.98 2.98
CA THR A 191 2.88 20.24 3.49
C THR A 191 1.43 20.09 3.97
N SER A 192 0.85 18.89 3.78
CA SER A 192 -0.56 18.64 4.14
C SER A 192 -0.66 18.26 5.61
N ASP A 193 -1.31 19.10 6.42
CA ASP A 193 -1.79 18.71 7.73
C ASP A 193 -3.05 17.86 7.59
N PHE A 194 -2.93 16.56 7.87
CA PHE A 194 -4.07 15.60 7.84
C PHE A 194 -4.98 15.73 9.07
N THR A 195 -4.96 16.87 9.77
CA THR A 195 -5.88 17.14 10.85
C THR A 195 -7.29 17.33 10.31
N SER A 196 -8.10 16.31 10.54
CA SER A 196 -9.56 16.31 10.63
C SER A 196 -10.32 17.39 9.84
N GLN A 197 -10.32 17.30 8.49
CA GLN A 197 -11.50 17.73 7.73
C GLN A 197 -11.39 17.23 6.28
N GLY A 198 -12.38 16.43 5.87
CA GLY A 198 -12.55 16.09 4.48
C GLY A 198 -12.78 17.36 3.63
N SER A 199 -11.77 17.80 2.93
CA SER A 199 -11.94 18.81 1.90
C SER A 199 -11.49 18.22 0.57
N ARG A 200 -12.48 17.74 -0.18
CA ARG A 200 -12.38 17.55 -1.62
C ARG A 200 -11.98 18.89 -2.26
N LYS A 201 -10.74 19.06 -2.65
CA LYS A 201 -10.46 19.95 -3.80
C LYS A 201 -10.74 19.12 -5.06
N VAL A 202 -11.97 19.19 -5.49
CA VAL A 202 -12.36 18.79 -6.85
C VAL A 202 -11.73 19.82 -7.77
N PHE A 203 -10.71 19.45 -8.52
CA PHE A 203 -10.31 20.20 -9.69
C PHE A 203 -11.34 19.90 -10.76
N ALA A 204 -12.23 20.88 -11.00
CA ALA A 204 -13.04 20.96 -12.20
C ALA A 204 -12.13 21.39 -13.37
N ASN A 205 -12.28 20.68 -14.47
CA ASN A 205 -11.77 20.85 -15.85
C ASN A 205 -10.32 20.44 -16.10
#